data_d72e23c34137bc6aeb01fde5913fe7f6
#
_entry.id   d72e23c34137bc6aeb01fde5913fe7f6
#
_cell.length_a   1.000
_cell.length_b   1.000
_cell.length_c   1.000
_cell.angle_alpha   90.00
_cell.angle_beta   90.00
_cell.angle_gamma   90.00
#
_symmetry.space_group_name_H-M   'P 1'
#
loop_
_entity.id
_entity.type
_entity.pdbx_description
1 polymer ?
#
loop_
_entity_poly.entity_id
_entity_poly.type
_entity_poly.pdbx_seq_one_letter_code
_entity_poly.pdbx_strand_id
1 'polypeptide(L)'
;PSVKFLYQFYALKKYIQKDTPIDIVPLKDDDLPDSLPIFDTVFSMGVLSHRKDPKKHLRNIMRCIKPGGQVVLETLVINEDHRQSLQPQNRYAKMRNIWELPTPTLLTEWLDKCDFLNPKVVDINTTSIEEQRTTEWMMFESLENFLDSSDSDKTIEGYPAPTRIIMTAQAPH
;
A
#
# COMPACT_ATOMS: atom_id res chain seq x y z
N PRO A 1 9.42 6.28 9.52
CA PRO A 1 8.63 5.99 10.73
C PRO A 1 8.27 7.27 11.46
N SER A 2 7.03 7.38 11.92
CA SER A 2 6.54 8.57 12.65
C SER A 2 6.55 8.32 14.15
N VAL A 3 7.24 9.15 14.90
CA VAL A 3 7.28 9.10 16.37
C VAL A 3 5.86 9.27 16.95
N LYS A 4 4.97 10.02 16.28
CA LYS A 4 3.58 10.18 16.70
C LYS A 4 2.83 8.85 16.72
N PHE A 5 2.98 8.01 15.69
CA PHE A 5 2.35 6.68 15.65
C PHE A 5 2.93 5.72 16.70
N LEU A 6 4.21 5.86 17.02
CA LEU A 6 4.82 5.11 18.12
C LEU A 6 4.14 5.42 19.47
N TYR A 7 3.97 6.71 19.78
CA TYR A 7 3.27 7.11 21.01
C TYR A 7 1.80 6.70 21.02
N GLN A 8 1.10 6.81 19.89
CA GLN A 8 -0.29 6.34 19.78
C GLN A 8 -0.39 4.84 20.05
N PHE A 9 0.51 4.05 19.47
CA PHE A 9 0.56 2.61 19.71
C PHE A 9 0.75 2.28 21.19
N TYR A 10 1.73 2.88 21.85
CA TYR A 10 1.96 2.62 23.28
C TYR A 10 0.81 3.10 24.16
N ALA A 11 0.19 4.22 23.82
CA ALA A 11 -1.00 4.69 24.52
C ALA A 11 -2.15 3.66 24.40
N LEU A 12 -2.45 3.20 23.19
CA LEU A 12 -3.48 2.19 22.96
C LEU A 12 -3.14 0.86 23.64
N LYS A 13 -1.89 0.38 23.52
CA LYS A 13 -1.44 -0.86 24.17
C LYS A 13 -1.64 -0.81 25.68
N LYS A 14 -1.48 0.35 26.33
CA LYS A 14 -1.73 0.54 27.76
C LYS A 14 -3.19 0.34 28.15
N TYR A 15 -4.13 0.67 27.27
CA TYR A 15 -5.58 0.54 27.53
C TYR A 15 -6.14 -0.82 27.10
N ILE A 16 -5.43 -1.56 26.27
CA ILE A 16 -5.80 -2.93 25.91
C ILE A 16 -5.39 -3.83 27.09
N GLN A 17 -6.38 -4.29 27.85
CA GLN A 17 -6.17 -5.12 29.05
C GLN A 17 -5.69 -6.56 28.77
N LYS A 18 -5.35 -6.88 27.52
CA LYS A 18 -4.81 -8.18 27.11
C LYS A 18 -3.33 -8.04 26.77
N ASP A 19 -2.52 -8.96 27.27
CA ASP A 19 -1.15 -9.11 26.81
C ASP A 19 -1.17 -9.61 25.37
N THR A 20 -1.08 -8.66 24.43
CA THR A 20 -1.11 -8.95 23.01
C THR A 20 0.34 -8.92 22.53
N PRO A 21 0.86 -10.00 21.91
CA PRO A 21 2.24 -10.06 21.42
C PRO A 21 2.40 -9.23 20.13
N ILE A 22 2.22 -7.92 20.26
CA ILE A 22 2.35 -6.94 19.18
C ILE A 22 3.48 -5.99 19.56
N ASP A 23 4.43 -5.85 18.67
CA ASP A 23 5.52 -4.89 18.77
C ASP A 23 5.48 -3.90 17.62
N ILE A 24 5.92 -2.67 17.90
CA ILE A 24 6.12 -1.64 16.89
C ILE A 24 7.61 -1.36 16.75
N VAL A 25 8.10 -1.42 15.53
CA VAL A 25 9.50 -1.17 15.21
C VAL A 25 9.58 0.08 14.32
N PRO A 26 10.14 1.20 14.79
CA PRO A 26 10.18 2.45 14.03
C PRO A 26 11.35 2.46 13.02
N LEU A 27 11.48 1.41 12.21
CA LEU A 27 12.46 1.28 11.15
C LEU A 27 11.81 1.49 9.78
N LYS A 28 12.59 1.93 8.81
CA LYS A 28 12.23 1.85 7.40
C LYS A 28 12.49 0.41 6.92
N ASP A 29 11.80 0.00 5.87
CA ASP A 29 12.05 -1.29 5.23
C ASP A 29 13.49 -1.44 4.70
N ASP A 30 14.13 -0.32 4.31
CA ASP A 30 15.55 -0.31 3.91
C ASP A 30 16.53 -0.51 5.08
N ASP A 31 16.09 -0.23 6.30
CA ASP A 31 16.91 -0.32 7.51
C ASP A 31 16.71 -1.68 8.23
N LEU A 32 15.89 -2.57 7.68
CA LEU A 32 15.67 -3.89 8.25
C LEU A 32 16.92 -4.76 8.06
N PRO A 33 17.40 -5.46 9.11
CA PRO A 33 18.55 -6.34 8.98
C PRO A 33 18.25 -7.54 8.08
N ASP A 34 19.27 -8.00 7.34
CA ASP A 34 19.15 -9.14 6.44
C ASP A 34 18.84 -10.48 7.15
N SER A 35 19.09 -10.53 8.46
CA SER A 35 18.90 -11.69 9.32
C SER A 35 17.65 -11.63 10.19
N LEU A 36 16.65 -10.84 9.81
CA LEU A 36 15.40 -10.81 10.58
C LEU A 36 14.75 -12.19 10.64
N PRO A 37 14.13 -12.51 11.80
CA PRO A 37 13.26 -13.66 11.88
C PRO A 37 12.18 -13.53 10.82
N ILE A 38 12.06 -14.54 10.07
CA ILE A 38 11.27 -14.60 8.87
C ILE A 38 9.80 -14.77 9.26
N PHE A 39 8.93 -14.01 8.63
CA PHE A 39 7.50 -14.01 8.91
C PHE A 39 6.77 -15.01 8.01
N ASP A 40 5.71 -15.63 8.52
CA ASP A 40 4.82 -16.49 7.74
C ASP A 40 3.98 -15.67 6.75
N THR A 41 3.58 -14.47 7.16
CA THR A 41 2.83 -13.53 6.32
C THR A 41 3.34 -12.10 6.55
N VAL A 42 3.57 -11.38 5.46
CA VAL A 42 3.91 -9.95 5.49
C VAL A 42 2.80 -9.16 4.83
N PHE A 43 2.28 -8.14 5.51
CA PHE A 43 1.30 -7.20 4.98
C PHE A 43 2.00 -5.92 4.53
N SER A 44 1.77 -5.52 3.28
CA SER A 44 2.19 -4.22 2.74
C SER A 44 0.96 -3.49 2.25
N MET A 45 0.37 -2.67 3.12
CA MET A 45 -0.92 -2.02 2.90
C MET A 45 -0.71 -0.52 2.68
N GLY A 46 -1.09 -0.01 1.50
CA GLY A 46 -0.99 1.42 1.14
C GLY A 46 0.45 1.96 1.10
N VAL A 47 1.45 1.13 0.79
CA VAL A 47 2.87 1.53 0.85
C VAL A 47 3.51 1.60 -0.53
N LEU A 48 3.22 0.67 -1.42
CA LEU A 48 3.96 0.49 -2.67
C LEU A 48 3.92 1.72 -3.57
N SER A 49 2.75 2.35 -3.75
CA SER A 49 2.58 3.56 -4.56
C SER A 49 3.38 4.77 -4.06
N HIS A 50 3.77 4.75 -2.78
CA HIS A 50 4.61 5.78 -2.15
C HIS A 50 6.12 5.49 -2.27
N ARG A 51 6.51 4.42 -2.95
CA ARG A 51 7.91 4.06 -3.15
C ARG A 51 8.41 4.53 -4.51
N LYS A 52 9.57 5.20 -4.51
CA LYS A 52 10.25 5.58 -5.77
C LYS A 52 10.77 4.38 -6.54
N ASP A 53 11.13 3.32 -5.83
CA ASP A 53 11.51 2.02 -6.40
C ASP A 53 10.61 0.94 -5.80
N PRO A 54 9.45 0.65 -6.44
CA PRO A 54 8.51 -0.35 -5.96
C PRO A 54 9.11 -1.76 -5.96
N LYS A 55 9.97 -2.09 -6.92
CA LYS A 55 10.60 -3.41 -6.99
C LYS A 55 11.61 -3.62 -5.86
N LYS A 56 12.35 -2.56 -5.46
CA LYS A 56 13.21 -2.64 -4.28
C LYS A 56 12.40 -2.93 -3.03
N HIS A 57 11.25 -2.28 -2.87
CA HIS A 57 10.35 -2.53 -1.75
C HIS A 57 9.85 -3.99 -1.75
N LEU A 58 9.44 -4.52 -2.90
CA LEU A 58 9.02 -5.93 -3.02
C LEU A 58 10.16 -6.90 -2.66
N ARG A 59 11.39 -6.65 -3.11
CA ARG A 59 12.56 -7.45 -2.69
C ARG A 59 12.85 -7.37 -1.20
N ASN A 60 12.68 -6.19 -0.59
CA ASN A 60 12.83 -6.05 0.87
C ASN A 60 11.78 -6.87 1.62
N ILE A 61 10.53 -6.89 1.14
CA ILE A 61 9.45 -7.73 1.68
C ILE A 61 9.82 -9.21 1.55
N MET A 62 10.27 -9.65 0.37
CA MET A 62 10.64 -11.05 0.12
C MET A 62 11.67 -11.55 1.14
N ARG A 63 12.67 -10.74 1.47
CA ARG A 63 13.70 -11.08 2.46
C ARG A 63 13.17 -11.28 3.89
N CYS A 64 11.98 -10.80 4.20
CA CYS A 64 11.33 -10.93 5.50
C CYS A 64 10.38 -12.14 5.58
N ILE A 65 10.12 -12.81 4.48
CA ILE A 65 9.16 -13.91 4.40
C ILE A 65 9.89 -15.25 4.52
N LYS A 66 9.36 -16.17 5.32
CA LYS A 66 9.85 -17.57 5.38
C LYS A 66 9.68 -18.27 4.04
N PRO A 67 10.51 -19.27 3.71
CA PRO A 67 10.24 -20.17 2.60
C PRO A 67 8.79 -20.70 2.67
N GLY A 68 8.04 -20.59 1.56
CA GLY A 68 6.63 -20.95 1.48
C GLY A 68 5.64 -20.00 2.18
N GLY A 69 6.11 -18.95 2.83
CA GLY A 69 5.25 -17.90 3.40
C GLY A 69 4.65 -16.99 2.32
N GLN A 70 3.90 -15.96 2.71
CA GLN A 70 3.16 -15.14 1.74
C GLN A 70 3.26 -13.64 2.02
N VAL A 71 3.05 -12.85 0.97
CA VAL A 71 2.75 -11.42 1.06
C VAL A 71 1.26 -11.19 0.83
N VAL A 72 0.68 -10.25 1.57
CA VAL A 72 -0.59 -9.60 1.28
C VAL A 72 -0.28 -8.15 0.94
N LEU A 73 -0.48 -7.80 -0.32
CA LEU A 73 -0.16 -6.49 -0.88
C LEU A 73 -1.43 -5.73 -1.20
N GLU A 74 -1.58 -4.52 -0.65
CA GLU A 74 -2.60 -3.56 -1.08
C GLU A 74 -1.90 -2.31 -1.62
N THR A 75 -2.32 -1.84 -2.79
CA THR A 75 -1.77 -0.63 -3.40
C THR A 75 -2.77 0.01 -4.36
N LEU A 76 -2.48 1.25 -4.75
CA LEU A 76 -3.21 1.91 -5.82
C LEU A 76 -2.79 1.36 -7.18
N VAL A 77 -3.77 1.23 -8.07
CA VAL A 77 -3.60 0.80 -9.47
C VAL A 77 -4.40 1.69 -10.42
N ILE A 78 -4.10 1.58 -11.71
CA ILE A 78 -4.94 2.09 -12.79
C ILE A 78 -5.56 0.92 -13.55
N ASN A 79 -6.68 1.19 -14.26
CA ASN A 79 -7.30 0.21 -15.14
C ASN A 79 -6.34 -0.20 -16.27
N GLU A 80 -6.56 -1.40 -16.81
CA GLU A 80 -5.90 -1.90 -18.00
C GLU A 80 -6.42 -1.15 -19.24
N ASP A 81 -5.80 -0.05 -19.52
CA ASP A 81 -5.95 0.68 -20.76
C ASP A 81 -4.67 0.53 -21.62
N HIS A 82 -4.38 1.45 -22.51
CA HIS A 82 -3.18 1.41 -23.37
C HIS A 82 -1.87 1.72 -22.61
N ARG A 83 -1.91 1.98 -21.30
CA ARG A 83 -0.75 2.27 -20.46
C ARG A 83 -0.46 1.12 -19.54
N GLN A 84 0.80 0.82 -19.34
CA GLN A 84 1.22 -0.17 -18.34
C GLN A 84 1.26 0.43 -16.92
N SER A 85 1.53 1.74 -16.81
CA SER A 85 1.51 2.46 -15.54
C SER A 85 1.19 3.95 -15.74
N LEU A 86 0.80 4.60 -14.66
CA LEU A 86 0.64 6.04 -14.56
C LEU A 86 1.72 6.59 -13.61
N GLN A 87 2.53 7.51 -14.11
CA GLN A 87 3.47 8.29 -13.31
C GLN A 87 2.96 9.74 -13.25
N PRO A 88 2.36 10.16 -12.12
CA PRO A 88 1.83 11.51 -11.99
C PRO A 88 2.95 12.55 -12.09
N GLN A 89 2.74 13.62 -12.86
CA GLN A 89 3.76 14.66 -13.04
C GLN A 89 4.03 15.47 -11.78
N ASN A 90 3.03 15.65 -10.91
CA ASN A 90 3.14 16.46 -9.72
C ASN A 90 2.41 15.84 -8.53
N ARG A 91 1.09 15.69 -8.62
CA ARG A 91 0.22 15.14 -7.57
C ARG A 91 -0.74 14.13 -8.16
N TYR A 92 -1.22 13.25 -7.30
CA TYR A 92 -2.32 12.35 -7.57
C TYR A 92 -3.28 12.41 -6.39
N ALA A 93 -4.53 12.81 -6.62
CA ALA A 93 -5.52 13.03 -5.57
C ALA A 93 -4.93 13.88 -4.41
N LYS A 94 -4.35 15.04 -4.76
CA LYS A 94 -3.59 15.97 -3.89
C LYS A 94 -2.33 15.38 -3.22
N MET A 95 -2.08 14.08 -3.28
CA MET A 95 -0.88 13.45 -2.73
C MET A 95 0.36 13.76 -3.56
N ARG A 96 1.44 14.17 -2.90
CA ARG A 96 2.73 14.53 -3.55
C ARG A 96 3.68 13.35 -3.70
N ASN A 97 3.42 12.28 -3.01
CA ASN A 97 4.31 11.13 -2.87
C ASN A 97 3.77 9.85 -3.53
N ILE A 98 2.93 10.00 -4.54
CA ILE A 98 2.57 8.91 -5.45
C ILE A 98 3.54 8.97 -6.63
N TRP A 99 4.30 7.89 -6.81
CA TRP A 99 5.35 7.85 -7.84
C TRP A 99 4.95 7.08 -9.07
N GLU A 100 4.30 5.94 -8.88
CA GLU A 100 3.86 5.10 -9.97
C GLU A 100 2.66 4.26 -9.54
N LEU A 101 1.65 4.22 -10.40
CA LEU A 101 0.47 3.38 -10.27
C LEU A 101 0.48 2.37 -11.42
N PRO A 102 0.78 1.10 -11.15
CA PRO A 102 0.79 0.06 -12.17
C PRO A 102 -0.62 -0.35 -12.58
N THR A 103 -0.75 -1.04 -13.70
CA THR A 103 -1.91 -1.89 -13.96
C THR A 103 -1.80 -3.18 -13.14
N PRO A 104 -2.89 -3.94 -12.92
CA PRO A 104 -2.85 -5.26 -12.30
C PRO A 104 -1.87 -6.21 -12.98
N THR A 105 -1.81 -6.21 -14.32
CA THR A 105 -0.86 -7.02 -15.09
C THR A 105 0.60 -6.61 -14.80
N LEU A 106 0.91 -5.33 -14.84
CA LEU A 106 2.26 -4.87 -14.54
C LEU A 106 2.67 -5.17 -13.10
N LEU A 107 1.74 -5.06 -12.13
CA LEU A 107 1.98 -5.39 -10.74
C LEU A 107 2.29 -6.90 -10.57
N THR A 108 1.56 -7.74 -11.29
CA THR A 108 1.85 -9.19 -11.37
C THR A 108 3.26 -9.44 -11.89
N GLU A 109 3.65 -8.79 -13.00
CA GLU A 109 5.04 -8.89 -13.50
C GLU A 109 6.10 -8.40 -12.51
N TRP A 110 5.79 -7.37 -11.70
CA TRP A 110 6.73 -6.92 -10.67
C TRP A 110 6.92 -7.95 -9.57
N LEU A 111 5.84 -8.62 -9.16
CA LEU A 111 5.89 -9.71 -8.19
C LEU A 111 6.73 -10.87 -8.73
N ASP A 112 6.47 -11.31 -9.98
CA ASP A 112 7.24 -12.38 -10.63
C ASP A 112 8.74 -12.02 -10.75
N LYS A 113 9.06 -10.78 -11.16
CA LYS A 113 10.44 -10.28 -11.25
C LYS A 113 11.15 -10.12 -9.89
N CYS A 114 10.41 -10.19 -8.81
CA CYS A 114 10.92 -10.20 -7.43
C CYS A 114 10.81 -11.59 -6.78
N ASP A 115 10.74 -12.65 -7.60
CA ASP A 115 10.75 -14.06 -7.22
C ASP A 115 9.55 -14.51 -6.39
N PHE A 116 8.44 -13.74 -6.39
CA PHE A 116 7.19 -14.20 -5.81
C PHE A 116 6.49 -15.20 -6.73
N LEU A 117 5.93 -16.24 -6.13
CA LEU A 117 5.19 -17.29 -6.82
C LEU A 117 3.68 -17.09 -6.69
N ASN A 118 2.94 -17.54 -7.71
CA ASN A 118 1.47 -17.59 -7.70
C ASN A 118 0.80 -16.26 -7.32
N PRO A 119 1.17 -15.11 -7.93
CA PRO A 119 0.49 -13.86 -7.66
C PRO A 119 -1.00 -13.99 -8.02
N LYS A 120 -1.86 -13.60 -7.08
CA LYS A 120 -3.31 -13.72 -7.21
C LYS A 120 -3.99 -12.42 -6.80
N VAL A 121 -4.83 -11.90 -7.67
CA VAL A 121 -5.74 -10.81 -7.34
C VAL A 121 -6.84 -11.34 -6.42
N VAL A 122 -7.00 -10.71 -5.28
CA VAL A 122 -8.04 -11.03 -4.29
C VAL A 122 -9.23 -10.10 -4.46
N ASP A 123 -8.95 -8.79 -4.66
CA ASP A 123 -9.99 -7.77 -4.82
C ASP A 123 -9.46 -6.57 -5.61
N ILE A 124 -10.35 -5.91 -6.34
CA ILE A 124 -10.11 -4.60 -6.96
C ILE A 124 -11.31 -3.72 -6.64
N ASN A 125 -11.08 -2.58 -6.00
CA ASN A 125 -12.12 -1.68 -5.55
C ASN A 125 -11.75 -0.22 -5.79
N THR A 126 -12.66 0.54 -6.42
CA THR A 126 -12.56 2.00 -6.49
C THR A 126 -13.05 2.59 -5.17
N THR A 127 -12.22 3.37 -4.51
CA THR A 127 -12.52 3.98 -3.21
C THR A 127 -13.75 4.88 -3.33
N SER A 128 -14.79 4.62 -2.53
CA SER A 128 -16.00 5.43 -2.53
C SER A 128 -15.93 6.59 -1.54
N ILE A 129 -16.74 7.62 -1.79
CA ILE A 129 -16.85 8.76 -0.89
C ILE A 129 -17.43 8.33 0.48
N GLU A 130 -18.33 7.34 0.50
CA GLU A 130 -18.89 6.80 1.74
C GLU A 130 -17.84 6.10 2.59
N GLU A 131 -16.89 5.42 1.96
CA GLU A 131 -15.78 4.75 2.65
C GLU A 131 -14.82 5.78 3.28
N GLN A 132 -14.52 6.85 2.55
CA GLN A 132 -13.64 7.93 3.01
C GLN A 132 -14.40 9.25 3.21
N ARG A 133 -15.52 9.17 3.90
CA ARG A 133 -16.36 10.33 4.21
C ARG A 133 -15.69 11.27 5.21
N THR A 134 -16.04 12.55 5.12
CA THR A 134 -15.72 13.53 6.16
C THR A 134 -16.46 13.20 7.46
N THR A 135 -15.80 13.38 8.59
CA THR A 135 -16.38 13.27 9.92
C THR A 135 -16.15 14.57 10.70
N GLU A 136 -16.96 14.82 11.72
CA GLU A 136 -16.85 16.03 12.59
C GLU A 136 -15.45 16.14 13.27
N TRP A 137 -14.73 15.03 13.41
CA TRP A 137 -13.41 14.97 14.03
C TRP A 137 -12.26 15.19 13.05
N MET A 138 -12.53 15.20 11.74
CA MET A 138 -11.50 15.36 10.72
C MET A 138 -11.12 16.84 10.59
N MET A 139 -9.83 17.12 10.79
CA MET A 139 -9.24 18.45 10.56
C MET A 139 -8.57 18.55 9.18
N PHE A 140 -8.81 17.60 8.28
CA PHE A 140 -8.20 17.50 6.96
C PHE A 140 -9.25 17.09 5.92
N GLU A 141 -8.91 17.31 4.65
CA GLU A 141 -9.77 16.99 3.51
C GLU A 141 -10.03 15.48 3.38
N SER A 142 -11.21 15.12 2.85
CA SER A 142 -11.62 13.75 2.53
C SER A 142 -11.51 13.45 1.03
N LEU A 143 -11.84 12.23 0.62
CA LEU A 143 -11.80 11.82 -0.78
C LEU A 143 -12.61 12.74 -1.71
N GLU A 144 -13.79 13.21 -1.27
CA GLU A 144 -14.64 14.13 -2.04
C GLU A 144 -13.88 15.39 -2.49
N ASN A 145 -12.97 15.90 -1.67
CA ASN A 145 -12.15 17.07 -1.98
C ASN A 145 -10.99 16.77 -2.95
N PHE A 146 -10.75 15.51 -3.27
CA PHE A 146 -9.66 15.05 -4.13
C PHE A 146 -10.14 14.62 -5.51
N LEU A 147 -11.46 14.45 -5.67
CA LEU A 147 -12.10 14.12 -6.93
C LEU A 147 -12.53 15.38 -7.68
N ASP A 148 -12.67 15.26 -8.99
CA ASP A 148 -13.23 16.32 -9.82
C ASP A 148 -14.71 16.50 -9.50
N SER A 149 -15.15 17.74 -9.30
CA SER A 149 -16.54 18.05 -8.93
C SER A 149 -17.57 17.76 -10.03
N SER A 150 -17.11 17.65 -11.29
CA SER A 150 -17.95 17.35 -12.46
C SER A 150 -17.84 15.88 -12.91
N ASP A 151 -16.82 15.16 -12.47
CA ASP A 151 -16.54 13.78 -12.88
C ASP A 151 -15.85 13.02 -11.74
N SER A 152 -16.63 12.35 -10.91
CA SER A 152 -16.14 11.59 -9.75
C SER A 152 -15.22 10.40 -10.12
N ASP A 153 -15.16 10.02 -11.40
CA ASP A 153 -14.24 8.99 -11.89
C ASP A 153 -12.83 9.54 -12.14
N LYS A 154 -12.62 10.83 -11.84
CA LYS A 154 -11.33 11.50 -11.96
C LYS A 154 -10.91 12.22 -10.68
N THR A 155 -9.61 12.34 -10.51
CA THR A 155 -9.03 13.25 -9.51
C THR A 155 -9.08 14.70 -10.03
N ILE A 156 -8.92 15.67 -9.14
CA ILE A 156 -8.84 17.09 -9.50
C ILE A 156 -7.69 17.41 -10.49
N GLU A 157 -6.69 16.54 -10.59
CA GLU A 157 -5.59 16.66 -11.56
C GLU A 157 -5.94 16.00 -12.91
N GLY A 158 -7.13 15.41 -13.05
CA GLY A 158 -7.61 14.74 -14.26
C GLY A 158 -7.13 13.31 -14.47
N TYR A 159 -6.53 12.69 -13.46
CA TYR A 159 -6.18 11.26 -13.47
C TYR A 159 -7.40 10.40 -13.06
N PRO A 160 -7.40 9.09 -13.37
CA PRO A 160 -8.43 8.18 -12.86
C PRO A 160 -8.59 8.25 -11.34
N ALA A 161 -9.81 8.10 -10.83
CA ALA A 161 -10.08 8.04 -9.40
C ALA A 161 -9.33 6.90 -8.70
N PRO A 162 -9.00 7.03 -7.41
CA PRO A 162 -8.21 6.04 -6.70
C PRO A 162 -8.87 4.65 -6.67
N THR A 163 -8.25 3.71 -7.34
CA THR A 163 -8.62 2.30 -7.35
C THR A 163 -7.55 1.50 -6.61
N ARG A 164 -7.97 0.66 -5.69
CA ARG A 164 -7.08 -0.22 -4.90
C ARG A 164 -7.19 -1.65 -5.39
N ILE A 165 -6.07 -2.34 -5.38
CA ILE A 165 -5.98 -3.77 -5.59
C ILE A 165 -5.46 -4.44 -4.33
N ILE A 166 -5.99 -5.61 -4.00
CA ILE A 166 -5.43 -6.52 -3.01
C ILE A 166 -4.93 -7.74 -3.74
N MET A 167 -3.65 -8.06 -3.55
CA MET A 167 -3.02 -9.26 -4.12
C MET A 167 -2.35 -10.08 -3.03
N THR A 168 -2.28 -11.38 -3.26
CA THR A 168 -1.44 -12.31 -2.49
C THR A 168 -0.42 -12.95 -3.41
N ALA A 169 0.77 -13.25 -2.88
CA ALA A 169 1.77 -14.04 -3.57
C ALA A 169 2.64 -14.79 -2.54
N GLN A 170 3.31 -15.86 -2.96
CA GLN A 170 4.08 -16.74 -2.09
C GLN A 170 5.58 -16.55 -2.27
N ALA A 171 6.34 -16.69 -1.20
CA ALA A 171 7.78 -16.86 -1.30
C ALA A 171 8.13 -18.30 -1.74
N PRO A 172 9.20 -18.52 -2.49
CA PRO A 172 9.71 -19.87 -2.82
C PRO A 172 9.98 -20.70 -1.56
N HIS A 173 9.97 -22.04 -1.74
CA HIS A 173 10.33 -23.00 -0.68
C HIS A 173 11.85 -23.11 -0.49
#